data_a440731d0d3ca8f461e7512ed605dfbd
#
_entry.id   a440731d0d3ca8f461e7512ed605dfbd
#
_cell.length_a   1.000
_cell.length_b   1.000
_cell.length_c   1.000
_cell.angle_alpha   90.00
_cell.angle_beta   90.00
_cell.angle_gamma   90.00
#
_symmetry.space_group_name_H-M   'P 1'
#
loop_
_entity.id
_entity.type
_entity.pdbx_description
1 polymer ?
#
loop_
_entity_poly.entity_id
_entity_poly.type
_entity_poly.pdbx_seq_one_letter_code
_entity_poly.pdbx_strand_id
1 'polypeptide(L)'
;MKLWDKGYKIDDAIERFTVGKDKELDLLLATHDILGTMAHVTMLEHVGLLSKDDLDVLLPALRELYKEAEAGNFVIEEGIEDVHSQVELMLTRQLGEVGKKVHTGRSRNDQVLVDLKLFTRAEIEKTMGLVEQLFHTLQKRSEEGKSLLMPGYTHLQVAMPSSFGLWLGAYAEALTDDMRLLVAAFEQANLNPLGSAAGYGSSAPLNREMTTKLLGFADLDYNAIYAQMNRGRMERTVAFAYSSVAETIGRLAMDCCMFNSQNFGFIKLPDTMTTGSSIMPHKKNPDVFELIRAHANRICALPDSIRHITTNLPVGYFRDMQLIKEVYFPLFDQLNNLLEITTYAVENMEMKADIMSNPLYAPAFSVEEVNRRAANGVPFRDAYRQVADEITNGTFHHEATVEETLSHYTHEGSIGNLCNQQIKAKMDALVRSIPLEGIHQAINNLLNR
;
A
#
# COMPACT_ATOMS: atom_id res chain seq x y z
N MET A 1 -10.23 -5.11 35.17
CA MET A 1 -10.22 -3.93 36.08
C MET A 1 -9.85 -2.73 35.21
N LYS A 2 -10.66 -1.68 35.20
CA LYS A 2 -10.34 -0.48 34.41
C LYS A 2 -9.37 0.38 35.21
N LEU A 3 -8.30 0.89 34.62
CA LEU A 3 -7.31 1.75 35.32
C LEU A 3 -7.93 3.01 35.96
N TRP A 4 -9.11 3.42 35.48
CA TRP A 4 -9.86 4.57 36.00
C TRP A 4 -11.11 4.19 36.79
N ASP A 5 -11.22 2.92 37.23
CA ASP A 5 -12.38 2.44 37.99
C ASP A 5 -12.56 3.20 39.33
N LYS A 6 -13.68 3.86 39.46
CA LYS A 6 -14.08 4.64 40.67
C LYS A 6 -15.13 3.92 41.52
N GLY A 7 -15.35 2.61 41.26
CA GLY A 7 -16.24 1.77 42.06
C GLY A 7 -17.72 1.81 41.67
N TYR A 8 -18.09 2.39 40.50
CA TYR A 8 -19.44 2.29 39.96
C TYR A 8 -19.47 1.48 38.66
N LYS A 9 -20.47 0.61 38.49
CA LYS A 9 -20.67 -0.18 37.28
C LYS A 9 -21.21 0.74 36.17
N ILE A 10 -20.53 0.72 35.01
CA ILE A 10 -21.03 1.37 33.78
C ILE A 10 -22.20 0.51 33.24
N ASP A 11 -23.18 1.17 32.65
CA ASP A 11 -24.29 0.51 31.96
C ASP A 11 -23.77 -0.36 30.82
N ASP A 12 -24.23 -1.60 30.75
CA ASP A 12 -23.72 -2.61 29.78
C ASP A 12 -23.99 -2.17 28.32
N ALA A 13 -25.04 -1.38 28.06
CA ALA A 13 -25.31 -0.85 26.71
C ALA A 13 -24.31 0.26 26.34
N ILE A 14 -23.98 1.12 27.28
CA ILE A 14 -22.96 2.17 27.09
C ILE A 14 -21.59 1.54 26.90
N GLU A 15 -21.23 0.54 27.69
CA GLU A 15 -19.96 -0.15 27.55
C GLU A 15 -19.82 -0.82 26.19
N ARG A 16 -20.82 -1.57 25.73
CA ARG A 16 -20.83 -2.17 24.38
C ARG A 16 -20.67 -1.15 23.26
N PHE A 17 -21.38 -0.03 23.36
CA PHE A 17 -21.29 1.03 22.34
C PHE A 17 -19.92 1.72 22.32
N THR A 18 -19.33 1.98 23.49
CA THR A 18 -18.07 2.72 23.60
C THR A 18 -16.83 1.86 23.36
N VAL A 19 -16.88 0.55 23.60
CA VAL A 19 -15.79 -0.38 23.29
C VAL A 19 -15.84 -0.79 21.80
N GLY A 20 -17.04 -1.05 21.26
CA GLY A 20 -17.21 -1.42 19.86
C GLY A 20 -16.34 -2.61 19.47
N LYS A 21 -15.59 -2.48 18.35
CA LYS A 21 -14.65 -3.48 17.84
C LYS A 21 -13.20 -3.27 18.32
N ASP A 22 -12.97 -2.37 19.26
CA ASP A 22 -11.61 -1.97 19.66
C ASP A 22 -10.76 -3.14 20.14
N LYS A 23 -11.34 -4.07 20.92
CA LYS A 23 -10.64 -5.25 21.40
C LYS A 23 -10.10 -6.15 20.27
N GLU A 24 -10.93 -6.39 19.25
CA GLU A 24 -10.55 -7.22 18.10
C GLU A 24 -9.43 -6.55 17.29
N LEU A 25 -9.54 -5.24 17.09
CA LEU A 25 -8.60 -4.46 16.32
C LEU A 25 -7.29 -4.20 17.08
N ASP A 26 -7.35 -4.03 18.38
CA ASP A 26 -6.18 -3.83 19.22
C ASP A 26 -5.25 -5.03 19.29
N LEU A 27 -5.74 -6.24 19.03
CA LEU A 27 -4.89 -7.43 18.91
C LEU A 27 -3.82 -7.27 17.84
N LEU A 28 -4.09 -6.52 16.77
CA LEU A 28 -3.12 -6.21 15.72
C LEU A 28 -1.99 -5.29 16.21
N LEU A 29 -2.20 -4.60 17.31
CA LEU A 29 -1.22 -3.70 17.93
C LEU A 29 -0.36 -4.38 19.00
N ALA A 30 -0.66 -5.62 19.42
CA ALA A 30 -0.07 -6.24 20.60
C ALA A 30 1.48 -6.30 20.55
N THR A 31 2.08 -6.72 19.44
CA THR A 31 3.54 -6.72 19.28
C THR A 31 4.13 -5.33 19.34
N HIS A 32 3.44 -4.34 18.79
CA HIS A 32 3.87 -2.94 18.71
C HIS A 32 3.77 -2.24 20.07
N ASP A 33 2.70 -2.50 20.83
CA ASP A 33 2.57 -1.99 22.22
C ASP A 33 3.67 -2.54 23.13
N ILE A 34 3.99 -3.82 23.00
CA ILE A 34 5.06 -4.43 23.78
C ILE A 34 6.43 -3.81 23.42
N LEU A 35 6.72 -3.61 22.12
CA LEU A 35 7.94 -2.92 21.68
C LEU A 35 8.03 -1.48 22.22
N GLY A 36 6.93 -0.73 22.10
CA GLY A 36 6.82 0.63 22.67
C GLY A 36 7.07 0.63 24.17
N THR A 37 6.52 -0.34 24.90
CA THR A 37 6.69 -0.53 26.34
C THR A 37 8.13 -0.91 26.70
N MET A 38 8.79 -1.81 25.94
CA MET A 38 10.20 -2.15 26.14
C MET A 38 11.12 -0.92 26.01
N ALA A 39 10.91 -0.12 24.97
CA ALA A 39 11.66 1.12 24.79
C ALA A 39 11.41 2.12 25.93
N HIS A 40 10.16 2.22 26.36
CA HIS A 40 9.75 3.12 27.44
C HIS A 40 10.37 2.74 28.78
N VAL A 41 10.28 1.48 29.23
CA VAL A 41 10.89 1.04 30.51
C VAL A 41 12.39 1.15 30.51
N THR A 42 13.04 0.91 29.35
CA THR A 42 14.47 1.11 29.17
C THR A 42 14.85 2.59 29.37
N MET A 43 14.05 3.49 28.83
CA MET A 43 14.22 4.94 29.02
C MET A 43 13.97 5.34 30.48
N LEU A 44 12.92 4.81 31.13
CA LEU A 44 12.62 5.11 32.52
C LEU A 44 13.76 4.75 33.48
N GLU A 45 14.43 3.61 33.27
CA GLU A 45 15.61 3.24 34.03
C GLU A 45 16.74 4.24 33.82
N HIS A 46 17.02 4.59 32.56
CA HIS A 46 18.07 5.53 32.20
C HIS A 46 17.88 6.93 32.86
N VAL A 47 16.64 7.38 33.00
CA VAL A 47 16.33 8.68 33.65
C VAL A 47 16.09 8.56 35.17
N GLY A 48 16.27 7.38 35.77
CA GLY A 48 16.16 7.13 37.18
C GLY A 48 14.73 7.03 37.74
N LEU A 49 13.73 6.80 36.89
CA LEU A 49 12.35 6.56 37.29
C LEU A 49 12.04 5.07 37.52
N LEU A 50 12.88 4.18 37.05
CA LEU A 50 12.93 2.75 37.37
C LEU A 50 14.32 2.38 37.92
N SER A 51 14.37 1.40 38.79
CA SER A 51 15.65 0.81 39.20
C SER A 51 16.17 -0.18 38.14
N LYS A 52 17.46 -0.46 38.19
CA LYS A 52 18.05 -1.50 37.34
C LYS A 52 17.43 -2.87 37.62
N ASP A 53 17.16 -3.19 38.89
CA ASP A 53 16.49 -4.46 39.27
C ASP A 53 15.08 -4.58 38.71
N ASP A 54 14.30 -3.47 38.68
CA ASP A 54 13.00 -3.45 38.03
C ASP A 54 13.12 -3.75 36.52
N LEU A 55 14.07 -3.11 35.83
CA LEU A 55 14.28 -3.33 34.39
C LEU A 55 14.70 -4.76 34.07
N ASP A 56 15.59 -5.36 34.90
CA ASP A 56 16.12 -6.71 34.70
C ASP A 56 15.03 -7.81 34.80
N VAL A 57 13.89 -7.53 35.44
CA VAL A 57 12.74 -8.45 35.46
C VAL A 57 11.68 -8.08 34.44
N LEU A 58 11.52 -6.79 34.10
CA LEU A 58 10.51 -6.33 33.12
C LEU A 58 10.85 -6.73 31.69
N LEU A 59 12.10 -6.55 31.25
CA LEU A 59 12.49 -6.85 29.86
C LEU A 59 12.30 -8.33 29.48
N PRO A 60 12.72 -9.32 30.31
CA PRO A 60 12.43 -10.72 30.03
C PRO A 60 10.92 -11.02 29.93
N ALA A 61 10.13 -10.49 30.87
CA ALA A 61 8.67 -10.68 30.86
C ALA A 61 8.03 -10.08 29.60
N LEU A 62 8.42 -8.88 29.19
CA LEU A 62 7.95 -8.24 27.94
C LEU A 62 8.36 -9.05 26.71
N ARG A 63 9.56 -9.63 26.67
CA ARG A 63 9.97 -10.50 25.55
C ARG A 63 9.15 -11.77 25.44
N GLU A 64 8.74 -12.35 26.55
CA GLU A 64 7.83 -13.52 26.52
C GLU A 64 6.46 -13.11 25.98
N LEU A 65 5.90 -11.98 26.45
CA LEU A 65 4.65 -11.45 25.93
C LEU A 65 4.74 -11.12 24.42
N TYR A 66 5.86 -10.58 23.97
CA TYR A 66 6.10 -10.33 22.54
C TYR A 66 6.03 -11.62 21.71
N LYS A 67 6.70 -12.69 22.18
CA LYS A 67 6.66 -13.99 21.50
C LYS A 67 5.25 -14.59 21.46
N GLU A 68 4.49 -14.46 22.54
CA GLU A 68 3.09 -14.90 22.59
C GLU A 68 2.23 -14.11 21.60
N ALA A 69 2.43 -12.79 21.52
CA ALA A 69 1.72 -11.92 20.58
C ALA A 69 2.11 -12.24 19.12
N GLU A 70 3.38 -12.43 18.83
CA GLU A 70 3.89 -12.80 17.50
C GLU A 70 3.37 -14.18 17.05
N ALA A 71 3.20 -15.13 18.00
CA ALA A 71 2.62 -16.44 17.73
C ALA A 71 1.08 -16.41 17.60
N GLY A 72 0.43 -15.26 17.77
CA GLY A 72 -1.05 -15.14 17.73
C GLY A 72 -1.76 -15.68 18.98
N ASN A 73 -1.04 -15.91 20.08
CA ASN A 73 -1.59 -16.46 21.33
C ASN A 73 -2.01 -15.37 22.34
N PHE A 74 -1.74 -14.09 22.04
CA PHE A 74 -2.11 -12.98 22.90
C PHE A 74 -3.63 -12.73 22.85
N VAL A 75 -4.27 -12.62 24.00
CA VAL A 75 -5.72 -12.43 24.12
C VAL A 75 -6.02 -11.27 25.05
N ILE A 76 -6.95 -10.39 24.67
CA ILE A 76 -7.52 -9.38 25.56
C ILE A 76 -8.69 -10.02 26.32
N GLU A 77 -8.53 -10.19 27.62
CA GLU A 77 -9.49 -10.86 28.49
C GLU A 77 -10.82 -10.10 28.58
N GLU A 78 -11.89 -10.83 28.94
CA GLU A 78 -13.18 -10.20 29.21
C GLU A 78 -13.08 -9.21 30.40
N GLY A 79 -13.68 -8.03 30.24
CA GLY A 79 -13.58 -6.94 31.22
C GLY A 79 -12.33 -6.08 31.13
N ILE A 80 -11.38 -6.39 30.19
CA ILE A 80 -10.27 -5.51 29.83
C ILE A 80 -10.64 -4.66 28.61
N GLU A 81 -10.24 -3.39 28.61
CA GLU A 81 -10.70 -2.43 27.61
C GLU A 81 -9.89 -2.47 26.32
N ASP A 82 -8.55 -2.62 26.43
CA ASP A 82 -7.60 -2.48 25.34
C ASP A 82 -6.32 -3.31 25.57
N VAL A 83 -5.45 -3.34 24.56
CA VAL A 83 -4.16 -4.04 24.57
C VAL A 83 -3.25 -3.53 25.69
N HIS A 84 -3.21 -2.22 25.91
CA HIS A 84 -2.35 -1.58 26.92
C HIS A 84 -2.67 -2.09 28.33
N SER A 85 -3.98 -2.14 28.64
CA SER A 85 -4.46 -2.66 29.93
C SER A 85 -4.18 -4.16 30.09
N GLN A 86 -4.24 -4.92 28.99
CA GLN A 86 -3.94 -6.35 29.04
C GLN A 86 -2.46 -6.60 29.32
N VAL A 87 -1.55 -5.88 28.64
CA VAL A 87 -0.10 -5.98 28.89
C VAL A 87 0.23 -5.63 30.33
N GLU A 88 -0.29 -4.50 30.85
CA GLU A 88 -0.06 -4.08 32.24
C GLU A 88 -0.61 -5.11 33.25
N LEU A 89 -1.80 -5.68 32.99
CA LEU A 89 -2.39 -6.72 33.82
C LEU A 89 -1.53 -7.98 33.88
N MET A 90 -1.04 -8.46 32.73
CA MET A 90 -0.18 -9.65 32.67
C MET A 90 1.13 -9.43 33.40
N LEU A 91 1.78 -8.28 33.20
CA LEU A 91 2.99 -7.90 33.94
C LEU A 91 2.74 -7.77 35.44
N THR A 92 1.59 -7.21 35.85
CA THR A 92 1.23 -7.08 37.26
C THR A 92 0.98 -8.44 37.92
N ARG A 93 0.33 -9.37 37.21
CA ARG A 93 0.15 -10.75 37.71
C ARG A 93 1.46 -11.50 37.88
N GLN A 94 2.41 -11.27 36.97
CA GLN A 94 3.71 -11.96 36.98
C GLN A 94 4.71 -11.33 37.94
N LEU A 95 4.75 -9.99 38.02
CA LEU A 95 5.82 -9.22 38.70
C LEU A 95 5.32 -8.38 39.88
N GLY A 96 4.01 -8.42 40.20
CA GLY A 96 3.43 -7.64 41.30
C GLY A 96 3.57 -6.12 41.10
N GLU A 97 4.07 -5.40 42.12
CA GLU A 97 4.20 -3.94 42.10
C GLU A 97 5.14 -3.43 41.01
N VAL A 98 6.12 -4.22 40.56
CA VAL A 98 7.03 -3.84 39.47
C VAL A 98 6.27 -3.72 38.17
N GLY A 99 5.33 -4.64 37.88
CA GLY A 99 4.51 -4.59 36.67
C GLY A 99 3.69 -3.32 36.54
N LYS A 100 3.24 -2.71 37.65
CA LYS A 100 2.48 -1.45 37.64
C LYS A 100 3.31 -0.22 37.25
N LYS A 101 4.64 -0.30 37.36
CA LYS A 101 5.53 0.82 37.03
C LYS A 101 5.66 1.12 35.54
N VAL A 102 5.26 0.18 34.67
CA VAL A 102 5.40 0.33 33.20
C VAL A 102 4.66 1.53 32.62
N HIS A 103 3.62 2.01 33.31
CA HIS A 103 2.82 3.16 32.87
C HIS A 103 3.38 4.52 33.35
N THR A 104 4.46 4.53 34.13
CA THR A 104 5.05 5.75 34.68
C THR A 104 5.39 6.76 33.59
N GLY A 105 4.91 7.98 33.71
CA GLY A 105 5.25 9.11 32.83
C GLY A 105 4.64 9.09 31.44
N ARG A 106 3.78 8.13 31.10
CA ARG A 106 3.04 8.12 29.80
C ARG A 106 1.53 8.14 29.98
N SER A 107 0.82 8.30 28.88
CA SER A 107 -0.62 8.20 28.76
C SER A 107 -0.99 7.11 27.75
N ARG A 108 -2.19 6.55 27.84
CA ARG A 108 -2.73 5.70 26.74
C ARG A 108 -2.73 6.45 25.41
N ASN A 109 -2.86 7.77 25.41
CA ASN A 109 -2.90 8.56 24.20
C ASN A 109 -1.59 8.49 23.42
N ASP A 110 -0.42 8.68 24.03
CA ASP A 110 0.85 8.56 23.32
C ASP A 110 1.30 7.11 23.12
N GLN A 111 0.80 6.20 23.95
CA GLN A 111 1.01 4.76 23.81
C GLN A 111 0.33 4.24 22.52
N VAL A 112 -0.95 4.49 22.30
CA VAL A 112 -1.64 4.08 21.08
C VAL A 112 -1.06 4.76 19.83
N LEU A 113 -0.52 5.98 19.96
CA LEU A 113 0.11 6.66 18.83
C LEU A 113 1.40 5.97 18.38
N VAL A 114 2.27 5.56 19.31
CA VAL A 114 3.50 4.86 18.95
C VAL A 114 3.19 3.49 18.36
N ASP A 115 2.19 2.78 18.89
CA ASP A 115 1.77 1.48 18.38
C ASP A 115 1.27 1.59 16.94
N LEU A 116 0.40 2.57 16.67
CA LEU A 116 -0.11 2.82 15.32
C LEU A 116 1.00 3.16 14.34
N LYS A 117 2.01 3.93 14.75
CA LYS A 117 3.13 4.28 13.88
C LYS A 117 4.05 3.08 13.61
N LEU A 118 4.33 2.27 14.63
CA LEU A 118 5.09 1.03 14.46
C LEU A 118 4.35 0.03 13.55
N PHE A 119 3.07 -0.18 13.79
CA PHE A 119 2.19 -1.00 12.96
C PHE A 119 2.15 -0.50 11.52
N THR A 120 1.86 0.79 11.32
CA THR A 120 1.77 1.40 9.99
C THR A 120 3.07 1.26 9.21
N ARG A 121 4.20 1.45 9.87
CA ARG A 121 5.54 1.33 9.27
C ARG A 121 5.78 -0.10 8.78
N ALA A 122 5.44 -1.11 9.58
CA ALA A 122 5.58 -2.51 9.21
C ALA A 122 4.64 -2.90 8.03
N GLU A 123 3.41 -2.42 8.06
CA GLU A 123 2.45 -2.71 6.99
C GLU A 123 2.80 -2.02 5.67
N ILE A 124 3.28 -0.78 5.70
CA ILE A 124 3.75 -0.09 4.48
C ILE A 124 4.95 -0.84 3.90
N GLU A 125 5.90 -1.28 4.71
CA GLU A 125 7.05 -2.08 4.26
C GLU A 125 6.60 -3.33 3.50
N LYS A 126 5.66 -4.10 4.08
CA LYS A 126 5.07 -5.28 3.43
C LYS A 126 4.41 -4.92 2.10
N THR A 127 3.61 -3.87 2.07
CA THR A 127 2.92 -3.41 0.86
C THR A 127 3.91 -2.96 -0.21
N MET A 128 4.98 -2.23 0.15
CA MET A 128 6.02 -1.82 -0.78
C MET A 128 6.70 -3.03 -1.45
N GLY A 129 6.96 -4.09 -0.70
CA GLY A 129 7.50 -5.34 -1.26
C GLY A 129 6.55 -5.98 -2.28
N LEU A 130 5.24 -5.96 -2.04
CA LEU A 130 4.24 -6.48 -2.98
C LEU A 130 4.09 -5.58 -4.23
N VAL A 131 4.17 -4.27 -4.07
CA VAL A 131 4.19 -3.32 -5.21
C VAL A 131 5.44 -3.55 -6.07
N GLU A 132 6.60 -3.74 -5.45
CA GLU A 132 7.85 -4.07 -6.16
C GLU A 132 7.73 -5.40 -6.91
N GLN A 133 7.10 -6.41 -6.32
CA GLN A 133 6.86 -7.70 -6.97
C GLN A 133 5.96 -7.55 -8.21
N LEU A 134 4.84 -6.83 -8.11
CA LEU A 134 3.97 -6.54 -9.25
C LEU A 134 4.72 -5.74 -10.33
N PHE A 135 5.50 -4.74 -9.91
CA PHE A 135 6.35 -3.97 -10.81
C PHE A 135 7.30 -4.86 -11.62
N HIS A 136 8.02 -5.75 -10.97
CA HIS A 136 8.94 -6.68 -11.67
C HIS A 136 8.20 -7.65 -12.59
N THR A 137 7.02 -8.10 -12.21
CA THR A 137 6.17 -8.93 -13.06
C THR A 137 5.74 -8.17 -14.32
N LEU A 138 5.28 -6.93 -14.17
CA LEU A 138 4.91 -6.07 -15.31
C LEU A 138 6.12 -5.77 -16.22
N GLN A 139 7.30 -5.49 -15.66
CA GLN A 139 8.53 -5.27 -16.41
C GLN A 139 8.93 -6.51 -17.22
N LYS A 140 8.90 -7.69 -16.61
CA LYS A 140 9.17 -8.96 -17.27
C LYS A 140 8.19 -9.19 -18.43
N ARG A 141 6.90 -9.04 -18.17
CA ARG A 141 5.85 -9.23 -19.19
C ARG A 141 5.93 -8.17 -20.29
N SER A 142 6.36 -6.95 -19.97
CA SER A 142 6.66 -5.90 -20.94
C SER A 142 7.77 -6.32 -21.89
N GLU A 143 8.90 -6.86 -21.39
CA GLU A 143 9.98 -7.35 -22.23
C GLU A 143 9.57 -8.56 -23.09
N GLU A 144 8.78 -9.49 -22.54
CA GLU A 144 8.24 -10.63 -23.31
C GLU A 144 7.30 -10.17 -24.43
N GLY A 145 6.52 -9.13 -24.20
CA GLY A 145 5.52 -8.59 -25.13
C GLY A 145 6.01 -7.46 -26.04
N LYS A 146 7.29 -7.07 -26.02
CA LYS A 146 7.79 -5.89 -26.74
C LYS A 146 7.61 -5.95 -28.27
N SER A 147 7.67 -7.15 -28.86
CA SER A 147 7.46 -7.38 -30.28
C SER A 147 6.04 -7.86 -30.61
N LEU A 148 5.19 -8.07 -29.63
CA LEU A 148 3.80 -8.43 -29.85
C LEU A 148 2.97 -7.15 -30.03
N LEU A 149 2.82 -6.74 -31.30
CA LEU A 149 2.06 -5.53 -31.64
C LEU A 149 0.56 -5.71 -31.39
N MET A 150 -0.05 -4.65 -30.93
CA MET A 150 -1.51 -4.50 -30.76
C MET A 150 -1.94 -3.09 -31.12
N PRO A 151 -3.21 -2.85 -31.48
CA PRO A 151 -3.68 -1.50 -31.77
C PRO A 151 -3.78 -0.70 -30.46
N GLY A 152 -3.23 0.51 -30.46
CA GLY A 152 -3.50 1.53 -29.44
C GLY A 152 -4.83 2.21 -29.73
N TYR A 153 -5.53 2.61 -28.66
CA TYR A 153 -6.84 3.23 -28.74
C TYR A 153 -6.87 4.63 -28.13
N THR A 154 -7.57 5.54 -28.80
CA THR A 154 -8.05 6.80 -28.24
C THR A 154 -9.54 6.91 -28.50
N HIS A 155 -10.33 7.37 -27.52
CA HIS A 155 -11.81 7.41 -27.66
C HIS A 155 -12.46 6.07 -28.04
N LEU A 156 -11.85 4.95 -27.65
CA LEU A 156 -12.21 3.59 -28.09
C LEU A 156 -12.19 3.39 -29.60
N GLN A 157 -11.45 4.21 -30.32
CA GLN A 157 -11.17 4.08 -31.74
C GLN A 157 -9.70 3.67 -31.95
N VAL A 158 -9.46 2.83 -32.95
CA VAL A 158 -8.10 2.46 -33.36
C VAL A 158 -7.32 3.72 -33.71
N ALA A 159 -6.18 3.91 -33.07
CA ALA A 159 -5.37 5.13 -33.23
C ALA A 159 -4.02 4.84 -33.90
N MET A 160 -3.10 4.21 -33.18
CA MET A 160 -1.72 3.98 -33.62
C MET A 160 -1.26 2.55 -33.25
N PRO A 161 -0.17 2.05 -33.86
CA PRO A 161 0.40 0.78 -33.40
C PRO A 161 0.94 0.95 -31.97
N SER A 162 0.70 -0.06 -31.16
CA SER A 162 1.19 -0.23 -29.80
C SER A 162 1.77 -1.65 -29.66
N SER A 163 2.21 -2.01 -28.46
CA SER A 163 2.62 -3.37 -28.14
C SER A 163 2.19 -3.74 -26.72
N PHE A 164 2.14 -5.03 -26.40
CA PHE A 164 1.99 -5.48 -25.03
C PHE A 164 3.12 -4.96 -24.14
N GLY A 165 4.32 -4.81 -24.71
CA GLY A 165 5.45 -4.23 -24.01
C GLY A 165 5.20 -2.80 -23.57
N LEU A 166 4.73 -1.93 -24.47
CA LEU A 166 4.41 -0.54 -24.17
C LEU A 166 3.24 -0.43 -23.16
N TRP A 167 2.19 -1.23 -23.34
CA TRP A 167 1.02 -1.24 -22.47
C TRP A 167 1.37 -1.64 -21.04
N LEU A 168 2.07 -2.77 -20.83
CA LEU A 168 2.44 -3.27 -19.50
C LEU A 168 3.53 -2.40 -18.85
N GLY A 169 4.46 -1.87 -19.67
CA GLY A 169 5.48 -0.92 -19.22
C GLY A 169 4.90 0.36 -18.64
N ALA A 170 3.76 0.84 -19.19
CA ALA A 170 3.07 2.01 -18.67
C ALA A 170 2.55 1.81 -17.24
N TYR A 171 2.00 0.62 -16.92
CA TYR A 171 1.59 0.28 -15.56
C TYR A 171 2.78 0.10 -14.61
N ALA A 172 3.88 -0.46 -15.10
CA ALA A 172 5.12 -0.52 -14.31
C ALA A 172 5.62 0.90 -13.99
N GLU A 173 5.60 1.83 -14.93
CA GLU A 173 6.00 3.22 -14.64
C GLU A 173 5.03 3.92 -13.68
N ALA A 174 3.71 3.71 -13.81
CA ALA A 174 2.72 4.25 -12.86
C ALA A 174 2.99 3.81 -11.42
N LEU A 175 3.36 2.53 -11.22
CA LEU A 175 3.72 2.03 -9.88
C LEU A 175 4.96 2.73 -9.28
N THR A 176 5.82 3.38 -10.08
CA THR A 176 6.91 4.20 -9.52
C THR A 176 6.39 5.47 -8.86
N ASP A 177 5.33 6.07 -9.39
CA ASP A 177 4.71 7.24 -8.78
C ASP A 177 3.90 6.85 -7.53
N ASP A 178 3.22 5.70 -7.57
CA ASP A 178 2.55 5.13 -6.39
C ASP A 178 3.55 4.82 -5.27
N MET A 179 4.70 4.25 -5.60
CA MET A 179 5.78 3.98 -4.64
C MET A 179 6.29 5.26 -3.98
N ARG A 180 6.36 6.41 -4.69
CA ARG A 180 6.72 7.71 -4.09
C ARG A 180 5.75 8.13 -3.00
N LEU A 181 4.45 7.89 -3.21
CA LEU A 181 3.43 8.18 -2.21
C LEU A 181 3.56 7.25 -0.99
N LEU A 182 3.87 5.97 -1.21
CA LEU A 182 4.14 5.03 -0.12
C LEU A 182 5.38 5.43 0.69
N VAL A 183 6.47 5.87 0.02
CA VAL A 183 7.67 6.40 0.70
C VAL A 183 7.32 7.61 1.56
N ALA A 184 6.58 8.58 1.01
CA ALA A 184 6.16 9.77 1.78
C ALA A 184 5.24 9.42 2.97
N ALA A 185 4.35 8.44 2.81
CA ALA A 185 3.51 7.94 3.89
C ALA A 185 4.35 7.22 4.98
N PHE A 186 5.34 6.44 4.57
CA PHE A 186 6.29 5.79 5.48
C PHE A 186 7.09 6.83 6.28
N GLU A 187 7.63 7.85 5.64
CA GLU A 187 8.37 8.94 6.30
C GLU A 187 7.52 9.63 7.37
N GLN A 188 6.23 9.87 7.10
CA GLN A 188 5.31 10.43 8.09
C GLN A 188 5.05 9.46 9.26
N ALA A 189 4.94 8.17 9.00
CA ALA A 189 4.80 7.15 10.05
C ALA A 189 6.10 6.95 10.85
N ASN A 190 7.26 7.27 10.27
CA ASN A 190 8.57 7.05 10.87
C ASN A 190 9.05 8.19 11.79
N LEU A 191 8.09 8.84 12.50
CA LEU A 191 8.34 9.89 13.49
C LEU A 191 7.79 9.46 14.85
N ASN A 192 8.60 9.51 15.91
CA ASN A 192 8.24 9.02 17.23
C ASN A 192 7.32 9.98 18.00
N PRO A 193 6.09 9.59 18.39
CA PRO A 193 5.17 10.39 19.19
C PRO A 193 5.32 10.14 20.70
N LEU A 194 5.99 9.04 21.13
CA LEU A 194 6.07 8.60 22.51
C LEU A 194 6.71 9.65 23.40
N GLY A 195 6.14 9.85 24.59
CA GLY A 195 6.51 10.91 25.54
C GLY A 195 5.78 12.22 25.33
N SER A 196 4.83 12.30 24.35
CA SER A 196 3.88 13.41 24.26
C SER A 196 2.80 13.37 25.35
N ALA A 197 2.73 12.26 26.08
CA ALA A 197 1.76 11.96 27.13
C ALA A 197 0.31 12.15 26.63
N ALA A 198 -0.51 12.89 27.38
CA ALA A 198 -1.89 13.19 26.97
C ALA A 198 -1.98 14.29 25.88
N GLY A 199 -0.89 14.58 25.18
CA GLY A 199 -0.83 15.60 24.13
C GLY A 199 -0.32 16.95 24.57
N TYR A 200 0.15 17.06 25.81
CA TYR A 200 0.67 18.31 26.38
C TYR A 200 2.04 18.13 27.04
N GLY A 201 2.69 16.99 26.83
CA GLY A 201 3.94 16.62 27.45
C GLY A 201 3.78 16.12 28.89
N SER A 202 4.90 15.95 29.59
CA SER A 202 4.96 15.43 30.96
C SER A 202 5.94 16.27 31.78
N SER A 203 5.70 16.40 33.08
CA SER A 203 6.68 16.94 34.02
C SER A 203 7.76 15.91 34.42
N ALA A 204 7.61 14.65 34.03
CA ALA A 204 8.65 13.62 34.20
C ALA A 204 9.83 13.89 33.25
N PRO A 205 11.07 13.57 33.65
CA PRO A 205 12.28 13.84 32.84
C PRO A 205 12.46 12.82 31.73
N LEU A 206 11.47 12.69 30.84
CA LEU A 206 11.47 11.69 29.76
C LEU A 206 12.55 11.99 28.71
N ASN A 207 13.25 10.95 28.24
CA ASN A 207 14.22 11.04 27.14
C ASN A 207 13.61 10.49 25.84
N ARG A 208 12.94 11.36 25.09
CA ARG A 208 12.26 11.02 23.83
C ARG A 208 13.24 10.66 22.70
N GLU A 209 14.44 11.24 22.69
CA GLU A 209 15.48 10.89 21.71
C GLU A 209 15.96 9.44 21.91
N MET A 210 16.06 8.99 23.17
CA MET A 210 16.43 7.61 23.47
C MET A 210 15.38 6.62 22.95
N THR A 211 14.10 6.86 23.20
CA THR A 211 13.03 5.97 22.69
C THR A 211 12.94 6.00 21.17
N THR A 212 13.22 7.14 20.53
CA THR A 212 13.33 7.26 19.07
C THR A 212 14.38 6.31 18.50
N LYS A 213 15.59 6.31 19.08
CA LYS A 213 16.69 5.43 18.67
C LYS A 213 16.39 3.96 18.94
N LEU A 214 15.80 3.64 20.10
CA LEU A 214 15.47 2.26 20.48
C LEU A 214 14.43 1.64 19.55
N LEU A 215 13.48 2.42 19.08
CA LEU A 215 12.41 1.98 18.17
C LEU A 215 12.75 2.17 16.68
N GLY A 216 13.95 2.66 16.37
CA GLY A 216 14.40 2.86 14.99
C GLY A 216 13.60 3.91 14.21
N PHE A 217 12.99 4.89 14.90
CA PHE A 217 12.38 6.03 14.22
C PHE A 217 13.45 6.98 13.67
N ALA A 218 13.13 7.64 12.55
CA ALA A 218 14.04 8.61 11.95
C ALA A 218 14.18 9.88 12.79
N ASP A 219 13.10 10.33 13.42
CA ASP A 219 13.06 11.57 14.20
C ASP A 219 11.83 11.57 15.14
N LEU A 220 11.52 12.71 15.74
CA LEU A 220 10.42 12.95 16.68
C LEU A 220 9.26 13.71 16.03
N ASP A 221 8.04 13.42 16.47
CA ASP A 221 6.98 14.43 16.52
C ASP A 221 7.29 15.38 17.68
N TYR A 222 8.01 16.49 17.43
CA TYR A 222 8.56 17.35 18.49
C TYR A 222 7.49 17.98 19.38
N ASN A 223 6.50 18.61 18.76
CA ASN A 223 5.42 19.28 19.50
C ASN A 223 4.41 18.26 20.04
N ALA A 224 4.24 18.21 21.38
CA ALA A 224 3.34 17.26 22.02
C ALA A 224 1.88 17.37 21.56
N ILE A 225 1.39 18.58 21.26
CA ILE A 225 0.04 18.77 20.71
C ILE A 225 -0.04 18.23 19.28
N TYR A 226 1.00 18.49 18.47
CA TYR A 226 1.06 17.99 17.10
C TYR A 226 1.09 16.46 17.05
N ALA A 227 1.80 15.79 17.96
CA ALA A 227 1.81 14.34 18.05
C ALA A 227 0.38 13.76 18.14
N GLN A 228 -0.50 14.39 18.94
CA GLN A 228 -1.92 14.02 19.01
C GLN A 228 -2.71 14.42 17.76
N MET A 229 -2.45 15.61 17.20
CA MET A 229 -3.10 16.09 15.97
C MET A 229 -2.75 15.25 14.75
N ASN A 230 -1.64 14.51 14.80
CA ASN A 230 -1.22 13.61 13.73
C ASN A 230 -2.11 12.36 13.63
N ARG A 231 -2.85 12.02 14.68
CA ARG A 231 -3.87 10.96 14.67
C ARG A 231 -4.99 11.31 13.67
N GLY A 232 -5.31 10.38 12.78
CA GLY A 232 -6.23 10.59 11.65
C GLY A 232 -5.58 11.28 10.44
N ARG A 233 -4.56 12.13 10.66
CA ARG A 233 -3.80 12.76 9.57
C ARG A 233 -2.86 11.75 8.89
N MET A 234 -2.09 11.01 9.67
CA MET A 234 -1.20 9.96 9.17
C MET A 234 -2.02 8.87 8.45
N GLU A 235 -3.05 8.35 9.11
CA GLU A 235 -3.88 7.28 8.56
C GLU A 235 -4.54 7.70 7.23
N ARG A 236 -4.97 8.94 7.12
CA ARG A 236 -5.49 9.48 5.86
C ARG A 236 -4.40 9.56 4.78
N THR A 237 -3.19 10.01 5.12
CA THR A 237 -2.08 10.08 4.16
C THR A 237 -1.72 8.68 3.64
N VAL A 238 -1.66 7.69 4.52
CA VAL A 238 -1.45 6.29 4.15
C VAL A 238 -2.58 5.79 3.25
N ALA A 239 -3.83 6.05 3.62
CA ALA A 239 -4.97 5.64 2.82
C ALA A 239 -4.97 6.29 1.42
N PHE A 240 -4.48 7.54 1.26
CA PHE A 240 -4.28 8.16 -0.05
C PHE A 240 -3.20 7.45 -0.87
N ALA A 241 -2.06 7.10 -0.27
CA ALA A 241 -1.01 6.36 -0.96
C ALA A 241 -1.52 4.98 -1.43
N TYR A 242 -2.27 4.29 -0.59
CA TYR A 242 -2.90 3.00 -0.90
C TYR A 242 -3.98 3.12 -1.98
N SER A 243 -4.77 4.19 -1.96
CA SER A 243 -5.77 4.43 -3.00
C SER A 243 -5.15 4.70 -4.37
N SER A 244 -3.98 5.33 -4.43
CA SER A 244 -3.24 5.53 -5.69
C SER A 244 -2.80 4.20 -6.31
N VAL A 245 -2.22 3.30 -5.52
CA VAL A 245 -1.89 1.93 -5.96
C VAL A 245 -3.14 1.19 -6.43
N ALA A 246 -4.23 1.27 -5.66
CA ALA A 246 -5.49 0.63 -6.01
C ALA A 246 -6.08 1.18 -7.33
N GLU A 247 -5.98 2.49 -7.57
CA GLU A 247 -6.42 3.12 -8.83
C GLU A 247 -5.64 2.60 -10.03
N THR A 248 -4.32 2.49 -9.92
CA THR A 248 -3.45 1.91 -10.95
C THR A 248 -3.86 0.47 -11.26
N ILE A 249 -4.05 -0.36 -10.24
CA ILE A 249 -4.50 -1.76 -10.38
C ILE A 249 -5.91 -1.84 -10.97
N GLY A 250 -6.82 -0.98 -10.52
CA GLY A 250 -8.20 -0.94 -11.02
C GLY A 250 -8.28 -0.59 -12.52
N ARG A 251 -7.41 0.31 -12.98
CA ARG A 251 -7.29 0.65 -14.41
C ARG A 251 -6.73 -0.51 -15.23
N LEU A 252 -5.67 -1.16 -14.76
CA LEU A 252 -5.13 -2.38 -15.38
C LEU A 252 -6.20 -3.47 -15.49
N ALA A 253 -6.95 -3.69 -14.43
CA ALA A 253 -8.02 -4.69 -14.43
C ALA A 253 -9.14 -4.37 -15.41
N MET A 254 -9.47 -3.08 -15.58
CA MET A 254 -10.43 -2.65 -16.60
C MET A 254 -9.94 -2.93 -18.01
N ASP A 255 -8.67 -2.60 -18.32
CA ASP A 255 -8.07 -2.92 -19.61
C ASP A 255 -8.08 -4.44 -19.86
N CYS A 256 -7.72 -5.24 -18.85
CA CYS A 256 -7.75 -6.70 -18.94
C CYS A 256 -9.16 -7.23 -19.22
N CYS A 257 -10.21 -6.71 -18.56
CA CYS A 257 -11.60 -7.07 -18.87
C CYS A 257 -11.95 -6.75 -20.33
N MET A 258 -11.55 -5.59 -20.81
CA MET A 258 -11.82 -5.15 -22.18
C MET A 258 -11.05 -6.01 -23.19
N PHE A 259 -9.74 -6.22 -22.98
CA PHE A 259 -8.90 -6.98 -23.90
C PHE A 259 -9.16 -8.48 -23.89
N ASN A 260 -9.72 -9.03 -22.81
CA ASN A 260 -10.19 -10.41 -22.74
C ASN A 260 -11.57 -10.61 -23.39
N SER A 261 -12.32 -9.53 -23.66
CA SER A 261 -13.66 -9.65 -24.25
C SER A 261 -13.61 -10.27 -25.65
N GLN A 262 -14.71 -10.92 -26.07
CA GLN A 262 -14.80 -11.58 -27.37
C GLN A 262 -14.55 -10.64 -28.55
N ASN A 263 -14.86 -9.35 -28.41
CA ASN A 263 -14.72 -8.36 -29.48
C ASN A 263 -13.23 -7.95 -29.68
N PHE A 264 -12.44 -7.88 -28.58
CA PHE A 264 -11.02 -7.57 -28.64
C PHE A 264 -10.18 -8.85 -28.75
N GLY A 265 -10.29 -9.73 -27.78
CA GLY A 265 -9.59 -11.02 -27.78
C GLY A 265 -8.05 -10.89 -27.83
N PHE A 266 -7.49 -9.81 -27.24
CA PHE A 266 -6.05 -9.55 -27.25
C PHE A 266 -5.32 -10.37 -26.19
N ILE A 267 -5.98 -10.61 -25.05
CA ILE A 267 -5.49 -11.51 -24.02
C ILE A 267 -6.45 -12.67 -23.80
N LYS A 268 -5.92 -13.77 -23.29
CA LYS A 268 -6.71 -14.93 -22.90
C LYS A 268 -6.31 -15.33 -21.48
N LEU A 269 -7.29 -15.68 -20.67
CA LEU A 269 -7.06 -16.23 -19.35
C LEU A 269 -7.08 -17.76 -19.40
N PRO A 270 -6.20 -18.44 -18.63
CA PRO A 270 -6.30 -19.87 -18.40
C PRO A 270 -7.67 -20.25 -17.86
N ASP A 271 -8.16 -21.44 -18.18
CA ASP A 271 -9.46 -21.94 -17.70
C ASP A 271 -9.59 -21.93 -16.17
N THR A 272 -8.48 -22.13 -15.46
CA THR A 272 -8.39 -22.07 -13.99
C THR A 272 -8.60 -20.68 -13.41
N MET A 273 -8.57 -19.64 -14.24
CA MET A 273 -8.77 -18.23 -13.83
C MET A 273 -10.09 -17.66 -14.32
N THR A 274 -10.95 -18.49 -14.91
CA THR A 274 -12.24 -18.07 -15.46
C THR A 274 -13.37 -18.82 -14.78
N THR A 275 -14.54 -18.19 -14.72
CA THR A 275 -15.77 -18.88 -14.34
C THR A 275 -16.67 -19.14 -15.54
N GLY A 276 -17.48 -20.18 -15.46
CA GLY A 276 -18.41 -20.54 -16.51
C GLY A 276 -19.80 -19.93 -16.28
N SER A 277 -20.74 -20.36 -17.14
CA SER A 277 -22.15 -20.06 -17.00
C SER A 277 -22.93 -21.36 -16.82
N SER A 278 -23.93 -21.37 -15.96
CA SER A 278 -24.81 -22.52 -15.73
C SER A 278 -25.69 -22.89 -16.94
N ILE A 279 -25.83 -21.96 -17.91
CA ILE A 279 -26.72 -22.12 -19.08
C ILE A 279 -26.01 -21.84 -20.42
N MET A 280 -24.80 -21.28 -20.40
CA MET A 280 -24.02 -20.93 -21.60
C MET A 280 -22.66 -21.64 -21.59
N PRO A 281 -22.52 -22.85 -22.14
CA PRO A 281 -21.33 -23.68 -21.96
C PRO A 281 -20.07 -23.11 -22.63
N HIS A 282 -20.20 -22.15 -23.56
CA HIS A 282 -19.07 -21.50 -24.21
C HIS A 282 -18.54 -20.27 -23.47
N LYS A 283 -19.25 -19.80 -22.43
CA LYS A 283 -18.94 -18.54 -21.77
C LYS A 283 -17.85 -18.72 -20.70
N LYS A 284 -16.79 -17.92 -20.80
CA LYS A 284 -15.70 -17.80 -19.82
C LYS A 284 -15.61 -16.37 -19.36
N ASN A 285 -15.81 -16.15 -18.07
CA ASN A 285 -15.89 -14.80 -17.49
C ASN A 285 -14.53 -14.43 -16.88
N PRO A 286 -14.08 -13.16 -17.02
CA PRO A 286 -12.86 -12.66 -16.39
C PRO A 286 -13.13 -12.18 -14.95
N ASP A 287 -13.87 -12.95 -14.14
CA ASP A 287 -14.37 -12.53 -12.82
C ASP A 287 -13.23 -12.04 -11.92
N VAL A 288 -12.03 -12.60 -12.05
CA VAL A 288 -10.87 -12.16 -11.31
C VAL A 288 -10.58 -10.67 -11.53
N PHE A 289 -10.56 -10.19 -12.76
CA PHE A 289 -10.33 -8.78 -13.06
C PHE A 289 -11.52 -7.87 -12.70
N GLU A 290 -12.74 -8.39 -12.80
CA GLU A 290 -13.93 -7.65 -12.35
C GLU A 290 -13.90 -7.40 -10.85
N LEU A 291 -13.53 -8.41 -10.05
CA LEU A 291 -13.40 -8.31 -8.60
C LEU A 291 -12.20 -7.45 -8.21
N ILE A 292 -11.05 -7.57 -8.90
CA ILE A 292 -9.89 -6.69 -8.69
C ILE A 292 -10.34 -5.23 -8.84
N ARG A 293 -11.01 -4.88 -9.93
CA ARG A 293 -11.52 -3.53 -10.17
C ARG A 293 -12.49 -3.06 -9.09
N ALA A 294 -13.40 -3.93 -8.66
CA ALA A 294 -14.39 -3.59 -7.64
C ALA A 294 -13.75 -3.35 -6.27
N HIS A 295 -12.78 -4.19 -5.86
CA HIS A 295 -12.02 -4.00 -4.64
C HIS A 295 -11.16 -2.74 -4.68
N ALA A 296 -10.49 -2.46 -5.80
CA ALA A 296 -9.75 -1.23 -6.00
C ALA A 296 -10.63 0.01 -5.78
N ASN A 297 -11.83 0.04 -6.38
CA ASN A 297 -12.78 1.15 -6.20
C ASN A 297 -13.21 1.32 -4.73
N ARG A 298 -13.34 0.24 -3.95
CA ARG A 298 -13.63 0.33 -2.52
C ARG A 298 -12.49 0.96 -1.74
N ILE A 299 -11.25 0.59 -2.04
CA ILE A 299 -10.06 1.17 -1.39
C ILE A 299 -9.97 2.66 -1.68
N CYS A 300 -10.28 3.11 -2.89
CA CYS A 300 -10.25 4.52 -3.28
C CYS A 300 -11.21 5.41 -2.47
N ALA A 301 -12.23 4.85 -1.81
CA ALA A 301 -13.16 5.60 -0.96
C ALA A 301 -12.68 5.77 0.50
N LEU A 302 -11.67 5.04 0.94
CA LEU A 302 -11.26 4.99 2.35
C LEU A 302 -10.63 6.28 2.87
N PRO A 303 -9.82 7.05 2.10
CA PRO A 303 -9.30 8.34 2.56
C PRO A 303 -10.40 9.32 3.00
N ASP A 304 -11.51 9.37 2.26
CA ASP A 304 -12.66 10.22 2.58
C ASP A 304 -13.38 9.74 3.85
N SER A 305 -13.50 8.44 4.06
CA SER A 305 -14.08 7.88 5.28
C SER A 305 -13.29 8.31 6.52
N ILE A 306 -11.96 8.23 6.49
CA ILE A 306 -11.09 8.69 7.57
C ILE A 306 -11.21 10.21 7.77
N ARG A 307 -11.24 10.98 6.68
CA ARG A 307 -11.41 12.43 6.71
C ARG A 307 -12.71 12.82 7.40
N HIS A 308 -13.81 12.16 7.11
CA HIS A 308 -15.11 12.45 7.72
C HIS A 308 -15.15 12.17 9.21
N ILE A 309 -14.51 11.11 9.69
CA ILE A 309 -14.41 10.80 11.12
C ILE A 309 -13.67 11.93 11.88
N THR A 310 -12.64 12.53 11.26
CA THR A 310 -11.78 13.53 11.92
C THR A 310 -12.13 14.97 11.62
N THR A 311 -13.20 15.22 10.86
CA THR A 311 -13.58 16.57 10.45
C THR A 311 -14.00 17.41 11.67
N ASN A 312 -13.41 18.62 11.76
CA ASN A 312 -13.72 19.64 12.79
C ASN A 312 -13.42 19.23 14.24
N LEU A 313 -12.60 18.19 14.48
CA LEU A 313 -12.14 17.90 15.82
C LEU A 313 -11.15 18.98 16.27
N PRO A 314 -11.30 19.54 17.49
CA PRO A 314 -10.30 20.44 18.05
C PRO A 314 -9.03 19.68 18.45
N VAL A 315 -8.00 20.41 18.90
CA VAL A 315 -6.74 19.80 19.38
C VAL A 315 -6.98 18.94 20.63
N GLY A 316 -6.17 17.89 20.78
CA GLY A 316 -6.29 16.91 21.85
C GLY A 316 -6.88 15.59 21.36
N TYR A 317 -7.08 14.66 22.30
CA TYR A 317 -7.66 13.36 21.99
C TYR A 317 -9.18 13.40 22.10
N PHE A 318 -9.83 12.78 21.11
CA PHE A 318 -11.27 12.53 21.09
C PHE A 318 -11.54 11.07 20.74
N ARG A 319 -12.57 10.49 21.36
CA ARG A 319 -12.91 9.07 21.16
C ARG A 319 -13.41 8.76 19.74
N ASP A 320 -13.79 9.76 18.96
CA ASP A 320 -14.08 9.67 17.53
C ASP A 320 -12.96 8.95 16.76
N MET A 321 -11.72 9.21 17.16
CA MET A 321 -10.52 8.63 16.51
C MET A 321 -10.42 7.10 16.69
N GLN A 322 -11.17 6.50 17.62
CA GLN A 322 -11.26 5.05 17.78
C GLN A 322 -11.85 4.39 16.52
N LEU A 323 -12.85 5.04 15.90
CA LEU A 323 -13.50 4.53 14.70
C LEU A 323 -12.56 4.47 13.48
N ILE A 324 -11.46 5.21 13.49
CA ILE A 324 -10.46 5.14 12.41
C ILE A 324 -9.94 3.72 12.24
N LYS A 325 -9.71 2.97 13.32
CA LYS A 325 -9.18 1.60 13.26
C LYS A 325 -10.07 0.67 12.42
N GLU A 326 -11.41 0.84 12.48
CA GLU A 326 -12.37 0.02 11.73
C GLU A 326 -12.24 0.18 10.20
N VAL A 327 -11.77 1.34 9.75
CA VAL A 327 -11.54 1.66 8.34
C VAL A 327 -10.09 1.39 7.94
N TYR A 328 -9.16 1.72 8.82
CA TYR A 328 -7.73 1.77 8.54
C TYR A 328 -7.07 0.38 8.55
N PHE A 329 -7.33 -0.44 9.57
CA PHE A 329 -6.67 -1.73 9.68
C PHE A 329 -7.02 -2.71 8.55
N PRO A 330 -8.29 -2.84 8.13
CA PRO A 330 -8.60 -3.71 7.00
C PRO A 330 -8.03 -3.25 5.65
N LEU A 331 -7.62 -1.98 5.53
CA LEU A 331 -7.05 -1.42 4.31
C LEU A 331 -5.80 -2.20 3.86
N PHE A 332 -4.94 -2.54 4.81
CA PHE A 332 -3.66 -3.20 4.54
C PHE A 332 -3.87 -4.57 3.89
N ASP A 333 -4.65 -5.44 4.51
CA ASP A 333 -4.96 -6.76 3.97
C ASP A 333 -5.72 -6.67 2.63
N GLN A 334 -6.64 -5.72 2.50
CA GLN A 334 -7.39 -5.54 1.25
C GLN A 334 -6.46 -5.20 0.08
N LEU A 335 -5.51 -4.27 0.24
CA LEU A 335 -4.59 -3.91 -0.83
C LEU A 335 -3.54 -5.01 -1.06
N ASN A 336 -3.00 -5.61 0.01
CA ASN A 336 -2.01 -6.67 -0.10
C ASN A 336 -2.57 -7.87 -0.88
N ASN A 337 -3.76 -8.35 -0.54
CA ASN A 337 -4.45 -9.41 -1.29
C ASN A 337 -4.70 -9.01 -2.75
N LEU A 338 -5.04 -7.72 -2.98
CA LEU A 338 -5.27 -7.21 -4.32
C LEU A 338 -3.98 -7.21 -5.17
N LEU A 339 -2.85 -6.85 -4.58
CA LEU A 339 -1.53 -6.89 -5.22
C LEU A 339 -1.12 -8.33 -5.56
N GLU A 340 -1.29 -9.25 -4.64
CA GLU A 340 -0.95 -10.67 -4.84
C GLU A 340 -1.77 -11.29 -5.98
N ILE A 341 -3.09 -11.12 -5.97
CA ILE A 341 -3.94 -11.69 -7.04
C ILE A 341 -3.72 -11.00 -8.38
N THR A 342 -3.43 -9.70 -8.39
CA THR A 342 -3.10 -8.97 -9.63
C THR A 342 -1.79 -9.47 -10.22
N THR A 343 -0.77 -9.65 -9.39
CA THR A 343 0.53 -10.20 -9.81
C THR A 343 0.35 -11.58 -10.44
N TYR A 344 -0.37 -12.46 -9.74
CA TYR A 344 -0.68 -13.80 -10.26
C TYR A 344 -1.44 -13.76 -11.59
N ALA A 345 -2.43 -12.87 -11.71
CA ALA A 345 -3.24 -12.76 -12.92
C ALA A 345 -2.43 -12.24 -14.12
N VAL A 346 -1.58 -11.23 -13.91
CA VAL A 346 -0.69 -10.69 -14.95
C VAL A 346 0.36 -11.70 -15.39
N GLU A 347 0.90 -12.47 -14.43
CA GLU A 347 1.90 -13.51 -14.74
C GLU A 347 1.34 -14.62 -15.62
N ASN A 348 0.08 -15.00 -15.41
CA ASN A 348 -0.53 -16.15 -16.06
C ASN A 348 -1.42 -15.83 -17.28
N MET A 349 -1.72 -14.57 -17.57
CA MET A 349 -2.48 -14.22 -18.76
C MET A 349 -1.68 -14.46 -20.03
N GLU A 350 -2.31 -15.01 -21.07
CA GLU A 350 -1.74 -15.21 -22.38
C GLU A 350 -1.88 -13.95 -23.25
N MET A 351 -0.79 -13.47 -23.84
CA MET A 351 -0.79 -12.38 -24.83
C MET A 351 -0.92 -12.99 -26.21
N LYS A 352 -1.92 -12.53 -26.98
CA LYS A 352 -2.17 -13.07 -28.32
C LYS A 352 -1.18 -12.48 -29.32
N ALA A 353 -0.55 -13.34 -30.10
CA ALA A 353 0.25 -12.94 -31.25
C ALA A 353 -0.65 -12.55 -32.44
N ASP A 354 -0.07 -11.88 -33.42
CA ASP A 354 -0.65 -11.61 -34.75
C ASP A 354 -1.96 -10.79 -34.74
N ILE A 355 -2.24 -10.01 -33.70
CA ILE A 355 -3.43 -9.15 -33.62
C ILE A 355 -3.46 -8.19 -34.80
N MET A 356 -2.34 -7.56 -35.12
CA MET A 356 -2.22 -6.56 -36.19
C MET A 356 -2.33 -7.15 -37.61
N SER A 357 -2.34 -8.48 -37.77
CA SER A 357 -2.62 -9.13 -39.05
C SER A 357 -4.08 -8.99 -39.51
N ASN A 358 -4.98 -8.61 -38.60
CA ASN A 358 -6.37 -8.35 -38.94
C ASN A 358 -6.45 -7.03 -39.73
N PRO A 359 -7.03 -7.07 -40.97
CA PRO A 359 -7.18 -5.88 -41.84
C PRO A 359 -7.87 -4.70 -41.17
N LEU A 360 -8.73 -4.95 -40.17
CA LEU A 360 -9.40 -3.92 -39.38
C LEU A 360 -8.40 -2.93 -38.74
N TYR A 361 -7.18 -3.39 -38.43
CA TYR A 361 -6.17 -2.59 -37.76
C TYR A 361 -5.14 -1.95 -38.70
N ALA A 362 -5.19 -2.20 -40.00
CA ALA A 362 -4.28 -1.58 -40.97
C ALA A 362 -4.24 -0.04 -40.86
N PRO A 363 -5.39 0.68 -40.66
CA PRO A 363 -5.36 2.14 -40.49
C PRO A 363 -4.59 2.64 -39.30
N ALA A 364 -4.23 1.83 -38.30
CA ALA A 364 -3.35 2.22 -37.20
C ALA A 364 -1.99 2.74 -37.69
N PHE A 365 -1.51 2.23 -38.83
CA PHE A 365 -0.23 2.63 -39.43
C PHE A 365 -0.33 3.87 -40.36
N SER A 366 -1.49 4.52 -40.45
CA SER A 366 -1.72 5.66 -41.34
C SER A 366 -0.77 6.83 -41.08
N VAL A 367 -0.49 7.14 -39.80
CA VAL A 367 0.43 8.22 -39.41
C VAL A 367 1.87 7.89 -39.84
N GLU A 368 2.28 6.64 -39.71
CA GLU A 368 3.61 6.18 -40.17
C GLU A 368 3.77 6.38 -41.69
N GLU A 369 2.75 6.02 -42.45
CA GLU A 369 2.75 6.22 -43.90
C GLU A 369 2.74 7.69 -44.31
N VAL A 370 1.97 8.55 -43.61
CA VAL A 370 2.01 10.01 -43.82
C VAL A 370 3.43 10.54 -43.56
N ASN A 371 4.05 10.14 -42.46
CA ASN A 371 5.41 10.55 -42.10
C ASN A 371 6.44 10.08 -43.14
N ARG A 372 6.32 8.83 -43.63
CA ARG A 372 7.18 8.26 -44.67
C ARG A 372 7.08 9.08 -45.98
N ARG A 373 5.86 9.42 -46.39
CA ARG A 373 5.66 10.28 -47.60
C ARG A 373 6.23 11.69 -47.40
N ALA A 374 6.02 12.26 -46.23
CA ALA A 374 6.57 13.59 -45.89
C ALA A 374 8.12 13.60 -45.91
N ALA A 375 8.74 12.56 -45.36
CA ALA A 375 10.19 12.39 -45.41
C ALA A 375 10.74 12.26 -46.86
N ASN A 376 9.93 11.73 -47.78
CA ASN A 376 10.21 11.62 -49.19
C ASN A 376 9.85 12.86 -50.01
N GLY A 377 9.56 13.99 -49.33
CA GLY A 377 9.37 15.31 -49.99
C GLY A 377 7.92 15.65 -50.35
N VAL A 378 6.94 14.81 -50.01
CA VAL A 378 5.52 15.17 -50.16
C VAL A 378 5.12 16.12 -49.04
N PRO A 379 4.50 17.31 -49.33
CA PRO A 379 4.00 18.17 -48.26
C PRO A 379 3.08 17.38 -47.28
N PHE A 380 3.26 17.57 -46.00
CA PHE A 380 2.56 16.80 -44.96
C PHE A 380 1.02 16.76 -45.15
N ARG A 381 0.41 17.93 -45.51
CA ARG A 381 -1.04 17.99 -45.74
C ARG A 381 -1.48 17.22 -46.98
N ASP A 382 -0.64 17.13 -48.00
CA ASP A 382 -0.95 16.36 -49.20
C ASP A 382 -0.76 14.87 -48.93
N ALA A 383 0.30 14.47 -48.25
CA ALA A 383 0.50 13.12 -47.77
C ALA A 383 -0.67 12.65 -46.92
N TYR A 384 -1.15 13.47 -45.97
CA TYR A 384 -2.31 13.18 -45.14
C TYR A 384 -3.56 12.93 -45.97
N ARG A 385 -3.89 13.79 -46.97
CA ARG A 385 -5.06 13.64 -47.85
C ARG A 385 -4.95 12.37 -48.66
N GLN A 386 -3.81 12.08 -49.25
CA GLN A 386 -3.59 10.87 -50.05
C GLN A 386 -3.87 9.62 -49.21
N VAL A 387 -3.33 9.53 -48.01
CA VAL A 387 -3.55 8.37 -47.12
C VAL A 387 -5.01 8.30 -46.66
N ALA A 388 -5.66 9.42 -46.37
CA ALA A 388 -7.08 9.45 -46.02
C ALA A 388 -7.97 8.96 -47.18
N ASP A 389 -7.65 9.35 -48.41
CA ASP A 389 -8.39 8.89 -49.61
C ASP A 389 -8.17 7.37 -49.81
N GLU A 390 -6.97 6.86 -49.62
CA GLU A 390 -6.67 5.42 -49.72
C GLU A 390 -7.44 4.62 -48.67
N ILE A 391 -7.51 5.09 -47.41
CA ILE A 391 -8.31 4.45 -46.36
C ILE A 391 -9.80 4.45 -46.74
N THR A 392 -10.31 5.59 -47.20
CA THR A 392 -11.74 5.73 -47.59
C THR A 392 -12.08 4.81 -48.75
N ASN A 393 -11.18 4.65 -49.70
CA ASN A 393 -11.38 3.81 -50.87
C ASN A 393 -11.03 2.32 -50.62
N GLY A 394 -10.56 1.97 -49.42
CA GLY A 394 -10.19 0.58 -49.09
C GLY A 394 -8.92 0.09 -49.79
N THR A 395 -8.05 1.01 -50.25
CA THR A 395 -6.81 0.71 -50.96
C THR A 395 -5.57 0.89 -50.11
N PHE A 396 -5.76 1.31 -48.85
CA PHE A 396 -4.63 1.46 -47.90
C PHE A 396 -4.13 0.10 -47.45
N HIS A 397 -2.83 -0.13 -47.60
CA HIS A 397 -2.15 -1.33 -47.16
C HIS A 397 -0.88 -0.97 -46.40
N HIS A 398 -0.58 -1.72 -45.35
CA HIS A 398 0.67 -1.63 -44.59
C HIS A 398 1.41 -2.96 -44.77
N GLU A 399 2.65 -2.90 -45.28
CA GLU A 399 3.42 -4.08 -45.63
C GLU A 399 4.68 -4.26 -44.75
N ALA A 400 4.96 -3.31 -43.85
CA ALA A 400 6.16 -3.38 -43.00
C ALA A 400 6.08 -4.57 -42.02
N THR A 401 7.21 -5.23 -41.82
CA THR A 401 7.38 -6.25 -40.80
C THR A 401 7.31 -5.61 -39.40
N VAL A 402 7.17 -6.46 -38.35
CA VAL A 402 7.22 -5.99 -36.96
C VAL A 402 8.56 -5.30 -36.66
N GLU A 403 9.67 -5.89 -37.12
CA GLU A 403 11.02 -5.34 -36.93
C GLU A 403 11.19 -3.98 -37.62
N GLU A 404 10.69 -3.84 -38.84
CA GLU A 404 10.73 -2.57 -39.59
C GLU A 404 9.88 -1.53 -38.85
N THR A 405 8.67 -1.88 -38.45
CA THR A 405 7.80 -0.98 -37.65
C THR A 405 8.50 -0.51 -36.39
N LEU A 406 9.02 -1.41 -35.57
CA LEU A 406 9.71 -1.05 -34.33
C LEU A 406 10.93 -0.17 -34.59
N SER A 407 11.66 -0.36 -35.68
CA SER A 407 12.85 0.42 -36.04
C SER A 407 12.55 1.90 -36.34
N HIS A 408 11.33 2.24 -36.68
CA HIS A 408 10.87 3.62 -36.92
C HIS A 408 10.59 4.39 -35.63
N TYR A 409 10.39 3.70 -34.49
CA TYR A 409 10.02 4.30 -33.21
C TYR A 409 11.22 4.30 -32.25
N THR A 410 12.16 5.22 -32.47
CA THR A 410 13.47 5.23 -31.77
C THR A 410 13.50 6.12 -30.53
N HIS A 411 12.55 7.05 -30.39
CA HIS A 411 12.52 7.98 -29.27
C HIS A 411 12.13 7.26 -27.96
N GLU A 412 12.52 7.84 -26.86
CA GLU A 412 12.30 7.32 -25.50
C GLU A 412 10.80 7.09 -25.23
N GLY A 413 10.46 5.94 -24.69
CA GLY A 413 9.09 5.57 -24.31
C GLY A 413 8.19 5.17 -25.49
N SER A 414 8.72 4.95 -26.68
CA SER A 414 7.97 4.43 -27.83
C SER A 414 8.03 2.90 -27.92
N ILE A 415 7.24 2.31 -28.84
CA ILE A 415 7.18 0.85 -29.01
C ILE A 415 8.54 0.21 -29.38
N GLY A 416 9.45 0.95 -30.03
CA GLY A 416 10.80 0.51 -30.35
C GLY A 416 11.85 0.80 -29.27
N ASN A 417 11.50 1.63 -28.26
CA ASN A 417 12.41 2.01 -27.18
C ASN A 417 11.62 2.20 -25.86
N LEU A 418 11.27 1.12 -25.18
CA LEU A 418 10.39 1.11 -24.00
C LEU A 418 10.97 1.77 -22.75
N CYS A 419 12.29 1.99 -22.69
CA CYS A 419 12.99 2.56 -21.53
C CYS A 419 12.78 1.79 -20.22
N ASN A 420 12.54 0.49 -20.27
CA ASN A 420 12.28 -0.35 -19.09
C ASN A 420 13.40 -0.30 -18.04
N GLN A 421 14.66 -0.18 -18.48
CA GLN A 421 15.80 -0.06 -17.55
C GLN A 421 15.79 1.27 -16.78
N GLN A 422 15.42 2.38 -17.43
CA GLN A 422 15.30 3.69 -16.80
C GLN A 422 14.15 3.69 -15.79
N ILE A 423 13.01 3.07 -16.15
CA ILE A 423 11.86 2.91 -15.25
C ILE A 423 12.25 2.06 -14.04
N LYS A 424 12.98 0.96 -14.26
CA LYS A 424 13.50 0.12 -13.17
C LYS A 424 14.42 0.91 -12.24
N ALA A 425 15.32 1.71 -12.78
CA ALA A 425 16.23 2.52 -11.96
C ALA A 425 15.49 3.53 -11.07
N LYS A 426 14.34 4.08 -11.52
CA LYS A 426 13.46 4.93 -10.67
C LYS A 426 12.90 4.12 -9.50
N MET A 427 12.37 2.92 -9.73
CA MET A 427 11.82 2.06 -8.68
C MET A 427 12.90 1.68 -7.67
N ASP A 428 14.04 1.20 -8.16
CA ASP A 428 15.17 0.80 -7.29
C ASP A 428 15.67 1.95 -6.40
N ALA A 429 15.64 3.18 -6.90
CA ALA A 429 16.04 4.35 -6.11
C ALA A 429 15.03 4.65 -4.98
N LEU A 430 13.74 4.50 -5.23
CA LEU A 430 12.68 4.71 -4.25
C LEU A 430 12.73 3.65 -3.14
N VAL A 431 12.86 2.38 -3.50
CA VAL A 431 12.97 1.27 -2.53
C VAL A 431 14.19 1.49 -1.61
N ARG A 432 15.34 1.86 -2.18
CA ARG A 432 16.57 2.12 -1.39
C ARG A 432 16.52 3.40 -0.54
N SER A 433 15.55 4.28 -0.75
CA SER A 433 15.46 5.54 0.02
C SER A 433 15.04 5.33 1.48
N ILE A 434 14.42 4.19 1.80
CA ILE A 434 14.00 3.87 3.17
C ILE A 434 15.07 3.02 3.85
N PRO A 435 15.57 3.42 5.03
CA PRO A 435 16.65 2.73 5.75
C PRO A 435 16.12 1.53 6.57
N LEU A 436 15.45 0.56 5.92
CA LEU A 436 14.80 -0.58 6.57
C LEU A 436 15.77 -1.41 7.42
N GLU A 437 16.98 -1.65 6.92
CA GLU A 437 18.00 -2.41 7.64
C GLU A 437 18.31 -1.79 9.01
N GLY A 438 18.45 -0.47 9.08
CA GLY A 438 18.69 0.25 10.33
C GLY A 438 17.52 0.14 11.31
N ILE A 439 16.30 0.15 10.78
CA ILE A 439 15.07 -0.03 11.57
C ILE A 439 15.01 -1.45 12.16
N HIS A 440 15.19 -2.46 11.32
CA HIS A 440 15.20 -3.86 11.77
C HIS A 440 16.30 -4.12 12.80
N GLN A 441 17.49 -3.54 12.60
CA GLN A 441 18.60 -3.67 13.57
C GLN A 441 18.24 -3.04 14.91
N ALA A 442 17.57 -1.87 14.94
CA ALA A 442 17.15 -1.23 16.17
C ALA A 442 16.15 -2.09 16.95
N ILE A 443 15.12 -2.61 16.26
CA ILE A 443 14.11 -3.50 16.86
C ILE A 443 14.75 -4.80 17.38
N ASN A 444 15.61 -5.45 16.58
CA ASN A 444 16.32 -6.65 17.00
C ASN A 444 17.21 -6.40 18.23
N ASN A 445 17.90 -5.26 18.26
CA ASN A 445 18.71 -4.88 19.43
C ASN A 445 17.86 -4.66 20.68
N LEU A 446 16.65 -4.09 20.53
CA LEU A 446 15.71 -3.89 21.64
C LEU A 446 15.20 -5.24 22.18
N LEU A 447 14.81 -6.15 21.30
CA LEU A 447 14.34 -7.48 21.66
C LEU A 447 15.42 -8.36 22.32
N ASN A 448 16.70 -8.12 22.03
CA ASN A 448 17.83 -8.89 22.59
C ASN A 448 18.50 -8.23 23.79
N ARG A 449 18.00 -7.10 24.26
CA ARG A 449 18.47 -6.45 25.50
C ARG A 449 18.10 -7.25 26.74
#